data_5c3c4ce334229dd9aa53177d5f521dec
#
_entry.id   5c3c4ce334229dd9aa53177d5f521dec
#
_cell.length_a   1.000
_cell.length_b   1.000
_cell.length_c   1.000
_cell.angle_alpha   90.00
_cell.angle_beta   90.00
_cell.angle_gamma   90.00
#
_symmetry.space_group_name_H-M   'P 1'
#
loop_
_entity.id
_entity.type
_entity.pdbx_description
1 polymer ?
#
loop_
_entity_poly.entity_id
_entity_poly.type
_entity_poly.pdbx_seq_one_letter_code
_entity_poly.pdbx_strand_id
1 'polypeptide(L)'
;MANIIAVVWDFDKTLVNGYMEEPIFEHYGVDSSVFWREVNSLPEKYRVEQGVRVNPDTIYLNHFIHYAKKGIFKGLNNAMLYDFGKNLHFYEGVPEIFEETRKLIEEDSIYQEYDIKVEHYIVSTGLSQVIKGSVVVQYVKGIWGCELIEEEIENGEKIISEIGYTIDNTSKTRALFEINKGVNRHEGVEVNTKMPEELRRVPFRNMIYVADGPSDIPAFSLV
;
A
#
# COMPACT_ATOMS: atom_id res chain seq x y z
N MET A 1 5.79 7.85 27.63
CA MET A 1 4.49 8.21 27.00
C MET A 1 4.67 8.13 25.50
N ALA A 2 3.64 7.69 24.76
CA ALA A 2 3.73 7.69 23.32
C ALA A 2 3.64 9.13 22.79
N ASN A 3 4.73 9.60 22.23
CA ASN A 3 4.93 10.98 21.74
C ASN A 3 4.96 11.03 20.19
N ILE A 4 4.37 10.05 19.53
CA ILE A 4 4.31 9.96 18.07
C ILE A 4 2.88 10.25 17.61
N ILE A 5 2.77 11.15 16.65
CA ILE A 5 1.60 11.32 15.79
C ILE A 5 1.89 10.57 14.50
N ALA A 6 1.07 9.57 14.15
CA ALA A 6 1.19 8.86 12.90
C ALA A 6 0.15 9.39 11.90
N VAL A 7 0.63 9.88 10.76
CA VAL A 7 -0.23 10.18 9.62
C VAL A 7 -0.15 9.00 8.65
N VAL A 8 -1.26 8.33 8.50
CA VAL A 8 -1.39 7.13 7.66
C VAL A 8 -2.14 7.50 6.40
N TRP A 9 -1.52 7.26 5.26
CA TRP A 9 -2.02 7.64 3.95
C TRP A 9 -2.45 6.41 3.15
N ASP A 10 -3.61 6.48 2.55
CA ASP A 10 -3.87 5.70 1.35
C ASP A 10 -3.00 6.24 0.19
N PHE A 11 -2.94 5.54 -0.94
CA PHE A 11 -1.99 5.89 -2.00
C PHE A 11 -2.68 6.39 -3.27
N ASP A 12 -3.45 5.53 -3.94
CA ASP A 12 -4.15 5.87 -5.17
C ASP A 12 -5.25 6.90 -4.91
N LYS A 13 -5.34 7.95 -5.73
CA LYS A 13 -6.27 9.07 -5.57
C LYS A 13 -6.18 9.83 -4.24
N THR A 14 -5.21 9.50 -3.41
CA THR A 14 -4.90 10.19 -2.15
C THR A 14 -3.57 10.93 -2.25
N LEU A 15 -2.50 10.26 -2.61
CA LEU A 15 -1.18 10.85 -2.89
C LEU A 15 -0.94 10.96 -4.40
N VAL A 16 -1.29 9.91 -5.15
CA VAL A 16 -1.19 9.86 -6.61
C VAL A 16 -2.47 10.40 -7.24
N ASN A 17 -2.31 11.24 -8.26
CA ASN A 17 -3.44 11.75 -9.06
C ASN A 17 -3.83 10.71 -10.12
N GLY A 18 -4.46 9.63 -9.68
CA GLY A 18 -4.83 8.47 -10.50
C GLY A 18 -4.54 7.15 -9.81
N TYR A 19 -4.22 6.15 -10.59
CA TYR A 19 -3.89 4.80 -10.12
C TYR A 19 -2.44 4.47 -10.41
N MET A 20 -1.78 3.73 -9.51
CA MET A 20 -0.38 3.35 -9.65
C MET A 20 -0.12 2.36 -10.79
N GLU A 21 -1.15 1.71 -11.31
CA GLU A 21 -1.05 0.77 -12.41
C GLU A 21 -1.00 1.46 -13.79
N GLU A 22 -1.34 2.75 -13.90
CA GLU A 22 -1.38 3.46 -15.17
C GLU A 22 -0.07 3.40 -15.96
N PRO A 23 1.13 3.64 -15.37
CA PRO A 23 2.39 3.50 -16.11
C PRO A 23 2.66 2.07 -16.61
N ILE A 24 2.12 1.05 -15.93
CA ILE A 24 2.24 -0.35 -16.35
C ILE A 24 1.40 -0.57 -17.62
N PHE A 25 0.15 -0.12 -17.58
CA PHE A 25 -0.75 -0.26 -18.73
C PHE A 25 -0.23 0.51 -19.96
N GLU A 26 0.28 1.72 -19.77
CA GLU A 26 0.90 2.51 -20.83
C GLU A 26 2.09 1.80 -21.46
N HIS A 27 3.00 1.25 -20.63
CA HIS A 27 4.19 0.54 -21.09
C HIS A 27 3.85 -0.66 -21.98
N TYR A 28 2.82 -1.42 -21.62
CA TYR A 28 2.40 -2.61 -22.35
C TYR A 28 1.34 -2.35 -23.41
N GLY A 29 0.87 -1.11 -23.57
CA GLY A 29 -0.20 -0.76 -24.50
C GLY A 29 -1.54 -1.41 -24.18
N VAL A 30 -1.81 -1.64 -22.90
CA VAL A 30 -3.05 -2.24 -22.41
C VAL A 30 -4.06 -1.14 -22.08
N ASP A 31 -5.29 -1.28 -22.57
CA ASP A 31 -6.38 -0.40 -22.18
C ASP A 31 -6.82 -0.74 -20.74
N SER A 32 -6.60 0.21 -19.84
CA SER A 32 -6.95 0.06 -18.42
C SER A 32 -8.44 -0.23 -18.21
N SER A 33 -9.31 0.35 -19.03
CA SER A 33 -10.77 0.12 -18.94
C SER A 33 -11.15 -1.32 -19.29
N VAL A 34 -10.43 -1.93 -20.23
CA VAL A 34 -10.60 -3.34 -20.60
C VAL A 34 -10.11 -4.22 -19.46
N PHE A 35 -8.91 -3.96 -18.94
CA PHE A 35 -8.33 -4.70 -17.82
C PHE A 35 -9.28 -4.71 -16.61
N TRP A 36 -9.71 -3.55 -16.16
CA TRP A 36 -10.59 -3.44 -14.99
C TRP A 36 -11.99 -4.04 -15.21
N ARG A 37 -12.52 -3.98 -16.43
CA ARG A 37 -13.76 -4.66 -16.77
C ARG A 37 -13.61 -6.18 -16.69
N GLU A 38 -12.48 -6.73 -17.13
CA GLU A 38 -12.17 -8.14 -16.99
C GLU A 38 -12.05 -8.52 -15.50
N VAL A 39 -11.25 -7.78 -14.72
CA VAL A 39 -11.10 -8.00 -13.27
C VAL A 39 -12.45 -8.00 -12.56
N ASN A 40 -13.29 -7.01 -12.81
CA ASN A 40 -14.61 -6.88 -12.18
C ASN A 40 -15.57 -8.02 -12.56
N SER A 41 -15.33 -8.72 -13.66
CA SER A 41 -16.12 -9.89 -14.06
C SER A 41 -15.69 -11.19 -13.36
N LEU A 42 -14.46 -11.26 -12.84
CA LEU A 42 -13.87 -12.49 -12.29
C LEU A 42 -14.63 -13.07 -11.09
N PRO A 43 -15.12 -12.27 -10.12
CA PRO A 43 -15.86 -12.82 -8.98
C PRO A 43 -17.08 -13.64 -9.40
N GLU A 44 -17.89 -13.11 -10.31
CA GLU A 44 -19.05 -13.82 -10.82
C GLU A 44 -18.66 -15.03 -11.69
N LYS A 45 -17.67 -14.87 -12.55
CA LYS A 45 -17.13 -15.94 -13.39
C LYS A 45 -16.69 -17.16 -12.56
N TYR A 46 -15.83 -16.95 -11.55
CA TYR A 46 -15.35 -18.04 -10.72
C TYR A 46 -16.44 -18.65 -9.85
N ARG A 47 -17.40 -17.84 -9.41
CA ARG A 47 -18.56 -18.33 -8.68
C ARG A 47 -19.41 -19.28 -9.54
N VAL A 48 -19.68 -18.93 -10.79
CA VAL A 48 -20.51 -19.71 -11.70
C VAL A 48 -19.79 -20.94 -12.24
N GLU A 49 -18.55 -20.77 -12.71
CA GLU A 49 -17.81 -21.85 -13.37
C GLU A 49 -17.23 -22.90 -12.40
N GLN A 50 -16.85 -22.47 -11.18
CA GLN A 50 -16.10 -23.30 -10.25
C GLN A 50 -16.68 -23.38 -8.84
N GLY A 51 -17.73 -22.61 -8.53
CA GLY A 51 -18.27 -22.53 -7.17
C GLY A 51 -17.32 -21.85 -6.15
N VAL A 52 -16.31 -21.10 -6.64
CA VAL A 52 -15.26 -20.50 -5.80
C VAL A 52 -15.61 -19.04 -5.52
N ARG A 53 -15.51 -18.66 -4.23
CA ARG A 53 -15.54 -17.26 -3.82
C ARG A 53 -14.14 -16.67 -3.91
N VAL A 54 -14.01 -15.53 -4.59
CA VAL A 54 -12.76 -14.75 -4.65
C VAL A 54 -12.96 -13.39 -3.98
N ASN A 55 -11.87 -12.82 -3.47
CA ASN A 55 -11.90 -11.48 -2.90
C ASN A 55 -11.86 -10.45 -4.05
N PRO A 56 -12.92 -9.62 -4.22
CA PRO A 56 -12.97 -8.65 -5.31
C PRO A 56 -11.88 -7.57 -5.21
N ASP A 57 -11.39 -7.27 -3.99
CA ASP A 57 -10.40 -6.22 -3.77
C ASP A 57 -8.99 -6.63 -4.24
N THR A 58 -8.70 -7.95 -4.26
CA THR A 58 -7.35 -8.46 -4.53
C THR A 58 -7.26 -9.38 -5.75
N ILE A 59 -8.39 -9.74 -6.38
CA ILE A 59 -8.39 -10.63 -7.54
C ILE A 59 -7.63 -10.06 -8.74
N TYR A 60 -7.47 -8.74 -8.82
CA TYR A 60 -6.67 -8.09 -9.84
C TYR A 60 -5.20 -8.57 -9.85
N LEU A 61 -4.64 -8.94 -8.70
CA LEU A 61 -3.29 -9.52 -8.60
C LEU A 61 -3.17 -10.83 -9.38
N ASN A 62 -4.20 -11.69 -9.28
CA ASN A 62 -4.26 -12.90 -10.10
C ASN A 62 -4.33 -12.57 -11.59
N HIS A 63 -5.03 -11.48 -11.95
CA HIS A 63 -5.15 -11.06 -13.34
C HIS A 63 -3.83 -10.49 -13.88
N PHE A 64 -3.07 -9.75 -13.05
CA PHE A 64 -1.69 -9.34 -13.37
C PHE A 64 -0.80 -10.54 -13.68
N ILE A 65 -0.80 -11.55 -12.80
CA ILE A 65 -0.05 -12.81 -13.00
C ILE A 65 -0.51 -13.52 -14.27
N HIS A 66 -1.82 -13.57 -14.51
CA HIS A 66 -2.37 -14.16 -15.71
C HIS A 66 -1.89 -13.45 -16.99
N TYR A 67 -1.87 -12.12 -17.00
CA TYR A 67 -1.35 -11.32 -18.10
C TYR A 67 0.16 -11.53 -18.30
N ALA A 68 0.93 -11.64 -17.23
CA ALA A 68 2.35 -11.95 -17.30
C ALA A 68 2.58 -13.34 -17.92
N LYS A 69 1.86 -14.37 -17.45
CA LYS A 69 1.94 -15.75 -17.98
C LYS A 69 1.47 -15.86 -19.43
N LYS A 70 0.55 -15.01 -19.88
CA LYS A 70 0.12 -14.92 -21.28
C LYS A 70 1.05 -14.10 -22.18
N GLY A 71 2.08 -13.49 -21.62
CA GLY A 71 2.99 -12.61 -22.35
C GLY A 71 2.40 -11.26 -22.75
N ILE A 72 1.23 -10.87 -22.21
CA ILE A 72 0.66 -9.53 -22.36
C ILE A 72 1.52 -8.56 -21.56
N PHE A 73 1.80 -8.88 -20.29
CA PHE A 73 2.80 -8.21 -19.46
C PHE A 73 4.14 -8.96 -19.55
N LYS A 74 4.70 -9.01 -20.75
CA LYS A 74 5.92 -9.76 -21.03
C LYS A 74 7.08 -9.33 -20.14
N GLY A 75 7.61 -10.28 -19.35
CA GLY A 75 8.79 -10.07 -18.51
C GLY A 75 8.52 -9.19 -17.26
N LEU A 76 7.26 -8.87 -16.95
CA LEU A 76 6.94 -8.05 -15.78
C LEU A 76 7.47 -8.71 -14.51
N ASN A 77 8.27 -7.96 -13.77
CA ASN A 77 8.93 -8.38 -12.54
C ASN A 77 8.94 -7.25 -11.49
N ASN A 78 9.40 -7.55 -10.28
CA ASN A 78 9.39 -6.58 -9.18
C ASN A 78 10.33 -5.39 -9.43
N ALA A 79 11.43 -5.57 -10.18
CA ALA A 79 12.31 -4.47 -10.53
C ALA A 79 11.62 -3.49 -11.49
N MET A 80 10.89 -4.00 -12.48
CA MET A 80 10.08 -3.16 -13.38
C MET A 80 8.96 -2.46 -12.61
N LEU A 81 8.27 -3.15 -11.69
CA LEU A 81 7.25 -2.53 -10.83
C LEU A 81 7.84 -1.37 -10.03
N TYR A 82 9.03 -1.55 -9.46
CA TYR A 82 9.76 -0.48 -8.78
C TYR A 82 10.08 0.68 -9.73
N ASP A 83 10.53 0.41 -10.96
CA ASP A 83 10.84 1.45 -11.94
C ASP A 83 9.60 2.23 -12.40
N PHE A 84 8.45 1.58 -12.52
CA PHE A 84 7.19 2.27 -12.80
C PHE A 84 6.79 3.27 -11.71
N GLY A 85 7.14 3.00 -10.45
CA GLY A 85 6.92 3.93 -9.35
C GLY A 85 7.58 5.30 -9.53
N LYS A 86 8.69 5.37 -10.29
CA LYS A 86 9.39 6.62 -10.60
C LYS A 86 8.61 7.55 -11.53
N ASN A 87 7.64 7.02 -12.26
CA ASN A 87 6.87 7.73 -13.28
C ASN A 87 5.46 8.12 -12.81
N LEU A 88 5.17 7.98 -11.51
CA LEU A 88 3.87 8.35 -10.96
C LEU A 88 3.66 9.86 -10.93
N HIS A 89 2.45 10.28 -11.19
CA HIS A 89 2.00 11.66 -11.07
C HIS A 89 1.30 11.88 -9.74
N PHE A 90 1.92 12.66 -8.88
CA PHE A 90 1.37 12.99 -7.56
C PHE A 90 0.48 14.23 -7.64
N TYR A 91 -0.40 14.38 -6.64
CA TYR A 91 -1.11 15.65 -6.46
C TYR A 91 -0.15 16.78 -6.13
N GLU A 92 -0.54 18.00 -6.44
CA GLU A 92 0.20 19.21 -6.07
C GLU A 92 0.39 19.26 -4.54
N GLY A 93 1.59 19.60 -4.10
CA GLY A 93 1.97 19.59 -2.69
C GLY A 93 2.50 18.23 -2.16
N VAL A 94 2.59 17.21 -3.01
CA VAL A 94 3.26 15.93 -2.69
C VAL A 94 4.59 15.90 -3.47
N PRO A 95 5.76 15.71 -2.80
CA PRO A 95 5.94 15.20 -1.42
C PRO A 95 6.09 16.26 -0.31
N GLU A 96 5.96 17.54 -0.60
CA GLU A 96 6.24 18.63 0.34
C GLU A 96 5.42 18.53 1.65
N ILE A 97 4.18 18.05 1.56
CA ILE A 97 3.26 17.87 2.70
C ILE A 97 3.87 17.06 3.85
N PHE A 98 4.75 16.10 3.55
CA PHE A 98 5.40 15.27 4.57
C PHE A 98 6.35 16.08 5.45
N GLU A 99 7.14 16.95 4.83
CA GLU A 99 8.06 17.82 5.57
C GLU A 99 7.33 18.97 6.24
N GLU A 100 6.33 19.56 5.59
CA GLU A 100 5.56 20.66 6.13
C GLU A 100 4.79 20.25 7.39
N THR A 101 4.13 19.09 7.36
CA THR A 101 3.42 18.57 8.54
C THR A 101 4.37 18.21 9.67
N ARG A 102 5.57 17.70 9.35
CA ARG A 102 6.60 17.43 10.35
C ARG A 102 7.07 18.72 11.00
N LYS A 103 7.42 19.74 10.22
CA LYS A 103 7.86 21.05 10.71
C LYS A 103 6.80 21.74 11.55
N LEU A 104 5.54 21.72 11.09
CA LEU A 104 4.41 22.33 11.82
C LEU A 104 4.32 21.85 13.27
N ILE A 105 4.67 20.62 13.54
CA ILE A 105 4.58 20.02 14.87
C ILE A 105 5.94 20.05 15.58
N GLU A 106 7.01 19.58 14.93
CA GLU A 106 8.29 19.36 15.59
C GLU A 106 9.07 20.66 15.84
N GLU A 107 8.76 21.76 15.14
CA GLU A 107 9.37 23.08 15.36
C GLU A 107 8.58 23.96 16.35
N ASP A 108 7.34 23.59 16.70
CA ASP A 108 6.55 24.33 17.70
C ASP A 108 7.03 24.01 19.12
N SER A 109 7.29 25.08 19.89
CA SER A 109 7.86 25.00 21.24
C SER A 109 6.99 24.20 22.21
N ILE A 110 5.66 24.24 22.05
CA ILE A 110 4.72 23.49 22.89
C ILE A 110 4.93 21.99 22.70
N TYR A 111 5.07 21.54 21.43
CA TYR A 111 5.25 20.13 21.12
C TYR A 111 6.69 19.65 21.39
N GLN A 112 7.68 20.53 21.28
CA GLN A 112 9.06 20.25 21.64
C GLN A 112 9.23 19.90 23.13
N GLU A 113 8.50 20.55 24.02
CA GLU A 113 8.51 20.26 25.46
C GLU A 113 8.18 18.79 25.76
N TYR A 114 7.34 18.17 24.93
CA TYR A 114 6.91 16.77 25.06
C TYR A 114 7.60 15.82 24.10
N ASP A 115 8.62 16.27 23.36
CA ASP A 115 9.34 15.51 22.32
C ASP A 115 8.37 14.82 21.32
N ILE A 116 7.34 15.55 20.89
CA ILE A 116 6.36 15.01 19.94
C ILE A 116 6.97 14.93 18.55
N LYS A 117 6.81 13.77 17.89
CA LYS A 117 7.30 13.49 16.55
C LYS A 117 6.16 13.14 15.60
N VAL A 118 6.32 13.50 14.33
CA VAL A 118 5.39 13.12 13.28
C VAL A 118 6.02 12.02 12.41
N GLU A 119 5.30 10.95 12.21
CA GLU A 119 5.69 9.86 11.32
C GLU A 119 4.61 9.62 10.27
N HIS A 120 5.05 9.40 9.04
CA HIS A 120 4.17 9.08 7.91
C HIS A 120 4.26 7.60 7.56
N TYR A 121 3.13 7.02 7.19
CA TYR A 121 2.98 5.63 6.79
C TYR A 121 2.06 5.54 5.57
N ILE A 122 2.26 4.53 4.72
CA ILE A 122 1.38 4.25 3.58
C ILE A 122 0.73 2.89 3.78
N VAL A 123 -0.59 2.83 3.59
CA VAL A 123 -1.39 1.61 3.64
C VAL A 123 -2.29 1.57 2.41
N SER A 124 -1.96 0.73 1.44
CA SER A 124 -2.60 0.68 0.13
C SER A 124 -3.02 -0.74 -0.24
N THR A 125 -4.09 -0.88 -1.00
CA THR A 125 -4.48 -2.13 -1.67
C THR A 125 -3.68 -2.40 -2.94
N GLY A 126 -2.84 -1.45 -3.37
CA GLY A 126 -2.01 -1.53 -4.56
C GLY A 126 -0.66 -2.23 -4.32
N LEU A 127 0.20 -2.16 -5.34
CA LEU A 127 1.47 -2.89 -5.41
C LEU A 127 2.58 -2.18 -4.62
N SER A 128 3.07 -2.83 -3.58
CA SER A 128 4.12 -2.32 -2.68
C SER A 128 5.40 -1.94 -3.44
N GLN A 129 5.81 -2.69 -4.48
CA GLN A 129 7.02 -2.39 -5.24
C GLN A 129 6.91 -1.09 -6.02
N VAL A 130 5.72 -0.76 -6.56
CA VAL A 130 5.48 0.52 -7.22
C VAL A 130 5.61 1.67 -6.22
N ILE A 131 5.00 1.53 -5.03
CA ILE A 131 5.12 2.53 -3.97
C ILE A 131 6.58 2.73 -3.55
N LYS A 132 7.34 1.64 -3.37
CA LYS A 132 8.77 1.66 -3.00
C LYS A 132 9.64 2.35 -4.04
N GLY A 133 9.27 2.33 -5.33
CA GLY A 133 9.96 3.02 -6.40
C GLY A 133 9.69 4.51 -6.47
N SER A 134 8.67 4.99 -5.80
CA SER A 134 8.19 6.37 -5.89
C SER A 134 8.97 7.35 -5.02
N VAL A 135 8.82 8.64 -5.32
CA VAL A 135 9.52 9.73 -4.61
C VAL A 135 9.15 9.80 -3.13
N VAL A 136 7.96 9.30 -2.73
CA VAL A 136 7.48 9.42 -1.34
C VAL A 136 8.13 8.44 -0.38
N VAL A 137 8.82 7.41 -0.86
CA VAL A 137 9.42 6.36 -0.02
C VAL A 137 10.38 6.91 1.04
N GLN A 138 11.13 7.97 0.71
CA GLN A 138 12.09 8.59 1.62
C GLN A 138 11.46 9.33 2.80
N TYR A 139 10.17 9.66 2.71
CA TYR A 139 9.45 10.42 3.73
C TYR A 139 8.67 9.54 4.70
N VAL A 140 8.43 8.27 4.37
CA VAL A 140 7.59 7.38 5.15
C VAL A 140 8.39 6.39 5.98
N LYS A 141 7.84 6.00 7.12
CA LYS A 141 8.45 5.06 8.06
C LYS A 141 8.08 3.60 7.78
N GLY A 142 7.05 3.37 7.00
CA GLY A 142 6.61 2.03 6.61
C GLY A 142 5.58 2.09 5.51
N ILE A 143 5.53 1.01 4.73
CA ILE A 143 4.61 0.80 3.61
C ILE A 143 3.97 -0.57 3.79
N TRP A 144 2.65 -0.61 3.72
CA TRP A 144 1.84 -1.81 3.61
C TRP A 144 1.15 -1.79 2.26
N GLY A 145 1.42 -2.77 1.44
CA GLY A 145 0.86 -2.95 0.10
C GLY A 145 0.92 -4.41 -0.31
N CYS A 146 0.35 -4.75 -1.45
CA CYS A 146 0.40 -6.10 -1.97
C CYS A 146 1.79 -6.44 -2.52
N GLU A 147 2.24 -7.68 -2.28
CA GLU A 147 3.55 -8.17 -2.73
C GLU A 147 3.37 -9.35 -3.69
N LEU A 148 4.15 -9.36 -4.76
CA LEU A 148 4.20 -10.45 -5.72
C LEU A 148 5.51 -11.22 -5.60
N ILE A 149 5.45 -12.55 -5.71
CA ILE A 149 6.60 -13.44 -5.75
C ILE A 149 6.99 -13.65 -7.20
N GLU A 150 8.28 -13.75 -7.45
CA GLU A 150 8.85 -14.01 -8.77
C GLU A 150 9.28 -15.46 -8.90
N GLU A 151 9.23 -15.97 -10.12
CA GLU A 151 9.91 -17.21 -10.54
C GLU A 151 10.95 -16.90 -11.60
N GLU A 152 12.00 -17.69 -11.63
CA GLU A 152 13.02 -17.66 -12.68
C GLU A 152 12.57 -18.55 -13.85
N ILE A 153 12.54 -17.98 -15.05
CA ILE A 153 12.21 -18.73 -16.28
C ILE A 153 13.48 -19.26 -16.96
N GLU A 154 13.33 -20.13 -17.96
CA GLU A 154 14.41 -20.88 -18.60
C GLU A 154 15.61 -20.04 -19.10
N ASN A 155 15.41 -18.77 -19.41
CA ASN A 155 16.47 -17.87 -19.86
C ASN A 155 17.16 -17.09 -18.71
N GLY A 156 16.84 -17.39 -17.45
CA GLY A 156 17.36 -16.72 -16.26
C GLY A 156 16.68 -15.38 -15.93
N GLU A 157 15.66 -14.98 -16.68
CA GLU A 157 14.85 -13.82 -16.36
C GLU A 157 13.84 -14.16 -15.26
N LYS A 158 13.44 -13.15 -14.48
CA LYS A 158 12.41 -13.28 -13.45
C LYS A 158 11.10 -12.68 -13.93
N ILE A 159 10.01 -13.35 -13.62
CA ILE A 159 8.65 -12.84 -13.86
C ILE A 159 7.80 -12.99 -12.59
N ILE A 160 6.81 -12.13 -12.43
CA ILE A 160 5.81 -12.30 -11.36
C ILE A 160 5.02 -13.58 -11.60
N SER A 161 4.86 -14.42 -10.57
CA SER A 161 4.27 -15.75 -10.70
C SER A 161 3.22 -16.06 -9.66
N GLU A 162 3.36 -15.53 -8.44
CA GLU A 162 2.48 -15.82 -7.32
C GLU A 162 2.22 -14.57 -6.47
N ILE A 163 1.16 -14.64 -5.64
CA ILE A 163 0.83 -13.60 -4.67
C ILE A 163 1.55 -13.91 -3.37
N GLY A 164 2.37 -12.99 -2.89
CA GLY A 164 3.11 -13.12 -1.63
C GLY A 164 2.36 -12.55 -0.42
N TYR A 165 1.75 -11.38 -0.59
CA TYR A 165 1.02 -10.70 0.47
C TYR A 165 -0.10 -9.84 -0.12
N THR A 166 -1.22 -9.73 0.60
CA THR A 166 -2.37 -8.94 0.17
C THR A 166 -2.81 -7.96 1.25
N ILE A 167 -3.20 -6.78 0.82
CA ILE A 167 -3.97 -5.81 1.58
C ILE A 167 -5.32 -5.64 0.88
N ASP A 168 -6.39 -5.83 1.61
CA ASP A 168 -7.76 -5.51 1.21
C ASP A 168 -8.37 -4.45 2.14
N ASN A 169 -9.61 -4.08 1.89
CA ASN A 169 -10.31 -3.05 2.66
C ASN A 169 -10.31 -3.34 4.17
N THR A 170 -10.43 -4.60 4.58
CA THR A 170 -10.44 -4.99 5.99
C THR A 170 -9.03 -5.11 6.55
N SER A 171 -8.08 -5.67 5.80
CA SER A 171 -6.71 -5.84 6.25
C SER A 171 -5.90 -4.53 6.30
N LYS A 172 -6.40 -3.42 5.74
CA LYS A 172 -5.92 -2.07 6.07
C LYS A 172 -5.97 -1.80 7.58
N THR A 173 -7.01 -2.29 8.29
CA THR A 173 -7.07 -2.18 9.75
C THR A 173 -5.96 -2.96 10.46
N ARG A 174 -5.57 -4.13 9.92
CA ARG A 174 -4.41 -4.89 10.43
C ARG A 174 -3.14 -4.05 10.37
N ALA A 175 -2.90 -3.34 9.27
CA ALA A 175 -1.75 -2.45 9.15
C ALA A 175 -1.75 -1.37 10.24
N LEU A 176 -2.91 -0.80 10.59
CA LEU A 176 -3.04 0.15 11.69
C LEU A 176 -2.71 -0.48 13.05
N PHE A 177 -3.10 -1.74 13.31
CA PHE A 177 -2.66 -2.46 14.51
C PHE A 177 -1.16 -2.73 14.51
N GLU A 178 -0.55 -3.00 13.38
CA GLU A 178 0.89 -3.19 13.26
C GLU A 178 1.66 -1.89 13.52
N ILE A 179 1.18 -0.75 13.00
CA ILE A 179 1.71 0.59 13.33
C ILE A 179 1.53 0.88 14.83
N ASN A 180 0.34 0.61 15.37
CA ASN A 180 0.03 0.83 16.79
C ASN A 180 1.01 0.11 17.71
N LYS A 181 1.36 -1.13 17.38
CA LYS A 181 2.29 -1.96 18.18
C LYS A 181 3.76 -1.73 17.84
N GLY A 182 4.06 -1.12 16.68
CA GLY A 182 5.42 -0.94 16.21
C GLY A 182 6.05 -2.21 15.63
N VAL A 183 5.23 -3.06 14.97
CA VAL A 183 5.67 -4.35 14.39
C VAL A 183 6.87 -4.18 13.46
N ASN A 184 6.88 -3.14 12.63
CA ASN A 184 7.97 -2.85 11.71
C ASN A 184 9.17 -2.12 12.36
N ARG A 185 9.19 -1.96 13.70
CA ARG A 185 10.20 -1.20 14.44
C ARG A 185 10.86 -1.98 15.54
N HIS A 186 10.23 -3.03 16.02
CA HIS A 186 10.70 -3.82 17.15
C HIS A 186 10.77 -5.29 16.77
N GLU A 187 11.96 -5.85 16.87
CA GLU A 187 12.16 -7.29 16.64
C GLU A 187 11.33 -8.12 17.63
N GLY A 188 10.71 -9.18 17.11
CA GLY A 188 9.87 -10.09 17.92
C GLY A 188 8.47 -9.56 18.25
N VAL A 189 8.10 -8.36 17.81
CA VAL A 189 6.73 -7.85 17.94
C VAL A 189 5.93 -8.20 16.70
N GLU A 190 4.80 -8.87 16.90
CA GLU A 190 3.84 -9.23 15.85
C GLU A 190 2.46 -8.61 16.14
N VAL A 191 1.58 -8.59 15.14
CA VAL A 191 0.22 -8.07 15.30
C VAL A 191 -0.55 -8.74 16.44
N ASN A 192 -0.30 -10.04 16.68
CA ASN A 192 -0.94 -10.83 17.74
C ASN A 192 -0.23 -10.74 19.09
N THR A 193 0.92 -10.07 19.19
CA THR A 193 1.63 -9.89 20.45
C THR A 193 0.72 -9.20 21.47
N LYS A 194 0.51 -9.83 22.64
CA LYS A 194 -0.23 -9.20 23.74
C LYS A 194 0.62 -8.05 24.30
N MET A 195 0.12 -6.83 24.17
CA MET A 195 0.83 -5.62 24.57
C MET A 195 -0.12 -4.68 25.33
N PRO A 196 0.23 -4.27 26.57
CA PRO A 196 -0.48 -3.24 27.29
C PRO A 196 -0.55 -1.92 26.50
N GLU A 197 -1.59 -1.13 26.74
CA GLU A 197 -1.81 0.10 25.96
C GLU A 197 -0.67 1.10 26.10
N GLU A 198 -0.12 1.23 27.30
CA GLU A 198 0.98 2.14 27.64
C GLU A 198 2.31 1.80 26.96
N LEU A 199 2.47 0.56 26.47
CA LEU A 199 3.65 0.10 25.74
C LEU A 199 3.45 0.18 24.21
N ARG A 200 2.26 0.50 23.75
CA ARG A 200 2.00 0.65 22.32
C ARG A 200 2.73 1.87 21.79
N ARG A 201 3.38 1.69 20.63
CA ARG A 201 4.21 2.72 20.02
C ARG A 201 3.40 3.95 19.60
N VAL A 202 2.28 3.72 18.92
CA VAL A 202 1.36 4.78 18.46
C VAL A 202 -0.07 4.42 18.85
N PRO A 203 -0.65 5.00 19.91
CA PRO A 203 -2.05 4.82 20.24
C PRO A 203 -2.95 5.26 19.07
N PHE A 204 -4.09 4.60 18.87
CA PHE A 204 -5.02 4.99 17.78
C PHE A 204 -5.44 6.46 17.84
N ARG A 205 -5.66 7.01 19.04
CA ARG A 205 -5.96 8.45 19.24
C ARG A 205 -4.88 9.40 18.76
N ASN A 206 -3.68 8.91 18.45
CA ASN A 206 -2.56 9.67 17.91
C ASN A 206 -2.37 9.36 16.40
N MET A 207 -3.33 8.71 15.77
CA MET A 207 -3.30 8.45 14.33
C MET A 207 -4.25 9.39 13.60
N ILE A 208 -3.81 9.83 12.43
CA ILE A 208 -4.62 10.54 11.45
C ILE A 208 -4.62 9.65 10.20
N TYR A 209 -5.79 9.27 9.73
CA TYR A 209 -5.91 8.47 8.51
C TYR A 209 -6.46 9.32 7.37
N VAL A 210 -5.76 9.34 6.25
CA VAL A 210 -6.11 10.16 5.06
C VAL A 210 -6.31 9.23 3.87
N ALA A 211 -7.50 9.28 3.29
CA ALA A 211 -7.88 8.43 2.14
C ALA A 211 -9.06 9.04 1.37
N ASP A 212 -9.26 8.57 0.13
CA ASP A 212 -10.27 9.09 -0.79
C ASP A 212 -11.60 8.31 -0.79
N GLY A 213 -11.64 7.07 -0.32
CA GLY A 213 -12.67 6.19 -0.76
C GLY A 213 -13.30 5.18 0.20
N PRO A 214 -14.30 4.46 -0.32
CA PRO A 214 -15.04 3.43 0.44
C PRO A 214 -14.18 2.26 0.91
N SER A 215 -13.05 2.01 0.27
CA SER A 215 -12.09 0.97 0.67
C SER A 215 -11.50 1.21 2.07
N ASP A 216 -11.61 2.44 2.57
CA ASP A 216 -10.99 2.89 3.81
C ASP A 216 -11.97 3.01 4.99
N ILE A 217 -13.27 2.74 4.75
CA ILE A 217 -14.30 2.83 5.78
C ILE A 217 -13.96 2.02 7.05
N PRO A 218 -13.46 0.76 6.96
CA PRO A 218 -13.04 0.03 8.15
C PRO A 218 -11.90 0.72 8.90
N ALA A 219 -10.93 1.31 8.18
CA ALA A 219 -9.83 2.04 8.77
C ALA A 219 -10.28 3.33 9.46
N PHE A 220 -11.15 4.13 8.82
CA PHE A 220 -11.76 5.33 9.44
C PHE A 220 -12.53 5.01 10.73
N SER A 221 -13.08 3.81 10.84
CA SER A 221 -13.84 3.41 12.02
C SER A 221 -12.94 3.05 13.22
N LEU A 222 -11.65 2.88 12.99
CA LEU A 222 -10.69 2.46 14.01
C LEU A 222 -9.91 3.63 14.62
N VAL A 223 -9.71 4.73 13.87
CA VAL A 223 -8.87 5.89 14.25
C VAL A 223 -9.66 7.19 14.33
#